data_1b141554d9a96ba7e3489c95c15b436c
#
_entry.id   1b141554d9a96ba7e3489c95c15b436c
#
_cell.length_a   1.000
_cell.length_b   1.000
_cell.length_c   1.000
_cell.angle_alpha   90.00
_cell.angle_beta   90.00
_cell.angle_gamma   90.00
#
_symmetry.space_group_name_H-M   'P 1'
#
loop_
_entity.id
_entity.type
_entity.pdbx_description
1 polymer ?
#
loop_
_entity_poly.entity_id
_entity_poly.type
_entity_poly.pdbx_seq_one_letter_code
_entity_poly.pdbx_strand_id
1 'polypeptide(L)'
;MSSLSGKAQTVLGLVEPEQLGCTLTHEHLSMDYSSFFCPPSPGQEPLSEGPIKMKNLFWIKQNPYSHKDNLLLCQEIDAVREELLHFKAAGGGTVVENTTTGIRRDMKTLKKLAEETGVHIIAGAGFYVDSTHSSQTQAMTVEQLTDIIVDEILHGADGTDIRCGVVGEIGCSWPMTASERRVLQATAHAQAQIGCPIIIHPGRHSDAPFQIVRILQEAGADASKTVISHLDRSIFDTKKLLEFAKLGCYLEYDLFGTEFIHYQFQPDIDMPSDNDRIARYLLQCGLSNSIAIDKLILLVYILKSITEQFYLQFKIVFSHTKIMDFFLLPSLL
;
A
#
# COMPACT_ATOMS: atom_id res chain seq x y z
N MET A 1 20.56 -23.39 6.95
CA MET A 1 19.42 -22.51 6.66
C MET A 1 19.59 -21.26 7.51
N SER A 2 19.78 -20.08 6.94
CA SER A 2 19.82 -18.84 7.72
C SER A 2 18.42 -18.63 8.32
N SER A 3 18.36 -18.39 9.63
CA SER A 3 17.11 -18.09 10.32
C SER A 3 16.49 -16.87 9.67
N LEU A 4 15.26 -16.98 9.18
CA LEU A 4 14.44 -15.85 8.69
C LEU A 4 13.98 -14.93 9.83
N SER A 5 14.11 -15.44 11.06
CA SER A 5 13.62 -14.77 12.27
C SER A 5 14.33 -13.44 12.53
N GLY A 6 13.56 -12.42 12.77
CA GLY A 6 14.08 -11.10 13.13
C GLY A 6 14.69 -10.30 11.98
N LYS A 7 14.48 -10.71 10.72
CA LYS A 7 15.01 -10.02 9.52
C LYS A 7 13.87 -9.60 8.59
N ALA A 8 14.07 -8.53 7.85
CA ALA A 8 13.17 -8.11 6.79
C ALA A 8 13.56 -8.75 5.46
N GLN A 9 12.58 -9.29 4.73
CA GLN A 9 12.77 -9.81 3.38
C GLN A 9 12.60 -8.68 2.37
N THR A 10 13.67 -8.35 1.65
CA THR A 10 13.64 -7.43 0.51
C THR A 10 13.80 -8.20 -0.81
N VAL A 11 13.58 -7.54 -1.94
CA VAL A 11 13.77 -8.12 -3.27
C VAL A 11 15.25 -8.52 -3.55
N LEU A 12 16.19 -8.03 -2.74
CA LEU A 12 17.61 -8.40 -2.79
C LEU A 12 18.01 -9.43 -1.73
N GLY A 13 17.07 -9.89 -0.91
CA GLY A 13 17.29 -10.84 0.17
C GLY A 13 17.06 -10.26 1.55
N LEU A 14 17.53 -10.98 2.58
CA LEU A 14 17.30 -10.62 3.97
C LEU A 14 18.22 -9.48 4.42
N VAL A 15 17.65 -8.52 5.14
CA VAL A 15 18.38 -7.41 5.77
C VAL A 15 18.06 -7.34 7.27
N GLU A 16 19.00 -6.84 8.05
CA GLU A 16 18.78 -6.57 9.46
C GLU A 16 17.86 -5.36 9.64
N PRO A 17 17.03 -5.31 10.68
CA PRO A 17 16.09 -4.22 10.91
C PRO A 17 16.72 -2.83 10.90
N GLU A 18 17.91 -2.72 11.48
CA GLU A 18 18.67 -1.47 11.57
C GLU A 18 19.11 -0.91 10.22
N GLN A 19 19.13 -1.76 9.18
CA GLN A 19 19.50 -1.38 7.82
C GLN A 19 18.33 -0.79 7.02
N LEU A 20 17.08 -0.99 7.47
CA LEU A 20 15.90 -0.49 6.75
C LEU A 20 15.86 1.05 6.68
N GLY A 21 16.30 1.72 7.74
CA GLY A 21 16.30 3.17 7.79
C GLY A 21 14.87 3.76 7.73
N CYS A 22 14.75 5.00 7.26
CA CYS A 22 13.46 5.64 7.07
C CYS A 22 12.66 4.89 6.00
N THR A 23 11.45 4.43 6.36
CA THR A 23 10.66 3.53 5.53
C THR A 23 9.33 4.18 5.10
N LEU A 24 9.06 4.17 3.79
CA LEU A 24 7.73 4.40 3.24
C LEU A 24 6.97 3.08 3.19
N THR A 25 5.83 3.02 3.84
CA THR A 25 5.12 1.75 4.08
C THR A 25 4.08 1.41 3.03
N HIS A 26 3.73 2.37 2.15
CA HIS A 26 2.73 2.13 1.11
C HIS A 26 3.07 2.88 -0.18
N GLU A 27 3.66 2.17 -1.15
CA GLU A 27 4.03 2.73 -2.44
C GLU A 27 3.76 1.75 -3.59
N HIS A 28 3.71 2.30 -4.81
CA HIS A 28 3.68 1.56 -6.06
C HIS A 28 4.82 2.06 -6.96
N LEU A 29 5.72 1.17 -7.34
CA LEU A 29 6.89 1.48 -8.16
C LEU A 29 6.74 1.03 -9.62
N SER A 30 5.85 0.06 -9.86
CA SER A 30 5.51 -0.42 -11.20
C SER A 30 4.10 -1.00 -11.17
N MET A 31 3.14 -0.33 -11.83
CA MET A 31 1.73 -0.68 -11.74
C MET A 31 1.03 -0.44 -13.07
N ASP A 32 0.07 -1.31 -13.41
CA ASP A 32 -0.90 -1.12 -14.48
C ASP A 32 -2.31 -1.02 -13.88
N TYR A 33 -2.84 0.18 -13.91
CA TYR A 33 -4.16 0.50 -13.36
C TYR A 33 -5.21 0.73 -14.46
N SER A 34 -4.93 0.32 -15.69
CA SER A 34 -5.77 0.56 -16.88
C SER A 34 -7.17 -0.05 -16.79
N SER A 35 -7.35 -1.11 -15.97
CA SER A 35 -8.67 -1.70 -15.68
C SER A 35 -9.65 -0.73 -14.99
N PHE A 36 -9.14 0.34 -14.39
CA PHE A 36 -9.93 1.39 -13.75
C PHE A 36 -10.15 2.62 -14.63
N PHE A 37 -9.80 2.53 -15.93
CA PHE A 37 -10.01 3.64 -16.84
C PHE A 37 -11.48 4.04 -16.91
N CYS A 38 -11.74 5.33 -16.71
CA CYS A 38 -13.04 5.95 -16.84
C CYS A 38 -13.03 6.94 -18.01
N PRO A 39 -13.90 6.79 -19.01
CA PRO A 39 -13.99 7.77 -20.09
C PRO A 39 -14.18 9.21 -19.56
N PRO A 40 -13.54 10.19 -20.16
CA PRO A 40 -13.72 11.59 -19.78
C PRO A 40 -15.17 12.04 -20.04
N SER A 41 -15.59 13.10 -19.38
CA SER A 41 -16.87 13.73 -19.66
C SER A 41 -16.92 14.27 -21.11
N PRO A 42 -18.09 14.30 -21.76
CA PRO A 42 -18.23 14.78 -23.13
C PRO A 42 -17.60 16.18 -23.33
N GLY A 43 -16.78 16.30 -24.37
CA GLY A 43 -16.03 17.53 -24.69
C GLY A 43 -14.68 17.67 -24.00
N GLN A 44 -14.28 16.72 -23.16
CA GLN A 44 -12.98 16.70 -22.47
C GLN A 44 -11.99 15.71 -23.08
N GLU A 45 -12.36 14.98 -24.11
CA GLU A 45 -11.55 13.97 -24.77
C GLU A 45 -10.15 14.47 -25.17
N PRO A 46 -9.99 15.72 -25.68
CA PRO A 46 -8.66 16.24 -26.02
C PRO A 46 -7.70 16.40 -24.83
N LEU A 47 -8.22 16.39 -23.59
CA LEU A 47 -7.41 16.46 -22.37
C LEU A 47 -7.01 15.08 -21.86
N SER A 48 -7.77 14.04 -22.26
CA SER A 48 -7.53 12.65 -21.88
C SER A 48 -6.59 11.91 -22.84
N GLU A 49 -6.26 12.53 -23.97
CA GLU A 49 -5.47 11.91 -25.03
C GLU A 49 -4.06 12.53 -25.14
N GLY A 50 -3.14 11.69 -25.64
CA GLY A 50 -1.74 12.06 -25.85
C GLY A 50 -0.94 12.16 -24.54
N PRO A 51 0.32 12.58 -24.60
CA PRO A 51 1.21 12.55 -23.45
C PRO A 51 0.82 13.56 -22.35
N ILE A 52 1.15 13.23 -21.13
CA ILE A 52 1.01 14.13 -19.96
C ILE A 52 1.90 15.36 -20.18
N LYS A 53 1.29 16.55 -20.15
CA LYS A 53 1.97 17.86 -20.33
C LYS A 53 1.38 18.87 -19.37
N MET A 54 2.08 19.97 -19.16
CA MET A 54 1.61 21.08 -18.33
C MET A 54 0.18 21.54 -18.67
N LYS A 55 -0.19 21.53 -19.96
CA LYS A 55 -1.53 21.97 -20.41
C LYS A 55 -2.68 21.08 -19.97
N ASN A 56 -2.45 19.77 -19.74
CA ASN A 56 -3.48 18.82 -19.31
C ASN A 56 -3.24 18.29 -17.87
N LEU A 57 -2.10 18.61 -17.24
CA LEU A 57 -1.72 18.11 -15.93
C LEU A 57 -2.75 18.45 -14.84
N PHE A 58 -3.25 19.69 -14.80
CA PHE A 58 -4.26 20.07 -13.80
C PHE A 58 -5.56 19.28 -13.98
N TRP A 59 -5.99 19.12 -15.24
CA TRP A 59 -7.18 18.32 -15.53
C TRP A 59 -6.98 16.84 -15.15
N ILE A 60 -5.81 16.26 -15.43
CA ILE A 60 -5.48 14.87 -15.05
C ILE A 60 -5.54 14.71 -13.52
N LYS A 61 -4.99 15.67 -12.76
CA LYS A 61 -5.06 15.65 -11.29
C LYS A 61 -6.51 15.66 -10.77
N GLN A 62 -7.43 16.33 -11.48
CA GLN A 62 -8.86 16.31 -11.14
C GLN A 62 -9.61 15.10 -11.70
N ASN A 63 -9.05 14.43 -12.71
CA ASN A 63 -9.66 13.28 -13.39
C ASN A 63 -8.64 12.13 -13.53
N PRO A 64 -8.08 11.60 -12.43
CA PRO A 64 -6.90 10.72 -12.47
C PRO A 64 -7.15 9.40 -13.21
N TYR A 65 -8.40 8.95 -13.27
CA TYR A 65 -8.78 7.72 -13.96
C TYR A 65 -9.14 7.91 -15.44
N SER A 66 -9.15 9.14 -15.93
CA SER A 66 -9.58 9.44 -17.31
C SER A 66 -8.43 9.71 -18.29
N HIS A 67 -7.18 9.48 -17.88
CA HIS A 67 -6.01 9.58 -18.76
C HIS A 67 -5.23 8.27 -18.72
N LYS A 68 -5.09 7.59 -19.89
CA LYS A 68 -4.49 6.25 -19.94
C LYS A 68 -3.06 6.22 -19.45
N ASP A 69 -2.21 7.15 -19.89
CA ASP A 69 -0.80 7.18 -19.48
C ASP A 69 -0.66 7.39 -17.96
N ASN A 70 -1.61 8.09 -17.32
CA ASN A 70 -1.62 8.27 -15.87
C ASN A 70 -1.92 6.98 -15.08
N LEU A 71 -2.40 5.93 -15.76
CA LEU A 71 -2.72 4.63 -15.16
C LEU A 71 -1.63 3.57 -15.43
N LEU A 72 -0.55 3.93 -16.12
CA LEU A 72 0.49 3.02 -16.61
C LEU A 72 1.86 3.37 -16.02
N LEU A 73 1.98 3.35 -14.68
CA LEU A 73 3.25 3.62 -13.99
C LEU A 73 4.38 2.67 -14.44
N CYS A 74 4.02 1.45 -14.88
CA CYS A 74 4.96 0.48 -15.43
C CYS A 74 5.69 0.94 -16.71
N GLN A 75 5.27 2.04 -17.33
CA GLN A 75 5.93 2.64 -18.49
C GLN A 75 6.89 3.78 -18.11
N GLU A 76 6.88 4.22 -16.84
CA GLU A 76 7.62 5.39 -16.34
C GLU A 76 8.78 5.00 -15.38
N ILE A 77 9.40 3.84 -15.60
CA ILE A 77 10.42 3.27 -14.69
C ILE A 77 11.64 4.20 -14.51
N ASP A 78 12.01 4.96 -15.52
CA ASP A 78 13.10 5.93 -15.40
C ASP A 78 12.75 7.07 -14.42
N ALA A 79 11.51 7.59 -14.47
CA ALA A 79 11.02 8.59 -13.52
C ALA A 79 10.93 8.00 -12.10
N VAL A 80 10.44 6.78 -11.95
CA VAL A 80 10.40 6.07 -10.67
C VAL A 80 11.80 5.91 -10.08
N ARG A 81 12.79 5.55 -10.88
CA ARG A 81 14.18 5.46 -10.45
C ARG A 81 14.72 6.82 -9.94
N GLU A 82 14.43 7.90 -10.66
CA GLU A 82 14.83 9.26 -10.23
C GLU A 82 14.19 9.64 -8.89
N GLU A 83 12.90 9.36 -8.70
CA GLU A 83 12.21 9.60 -7.44
C GLU A 83 12.79 8.77 -6.28
N LEU A 84 13.15 7.52 -6.51
CA LEU A 84 13.85 6.69 -5.51
C LEU A 84 15.22 7.25 -5.16
N LEU A 85 15.97 7.80 -6.12
CA LEU A 85 17.25 8.46 -5.85
C LEU A 85 17.04 9.76 -5.04
N HIS A 86 15.99 10.54 -5.30
CA HIS A 86 15.63 11.70 -4.48
C HIS A 86 15.23 11.28 -3.06
N PHE A 87 14.43 10.23 -2.93
CA PHE A 87 14.09 9.65 -1.63
C PHE A 87 15.35 9.25 -0.85
N LYS A 88 16.27 8.53 -1.50
CA LYS A 88 17.56 8.14 -0.92
C LYS A 88 18.39 9.35 -0.48
N ALA A 89 18.51 10.36 -1.33
CA ALA A 89 19.24 11.59 -1.03
C ALA A 89 18.65 12.38 0.14
N ALA A 90 17.31 12.27 0.36
CA ALA A 90 16.62 12.83 1.51
C ALA A 90 16.76 12.02 2.81
N GLY A 91 17.50 10.91 2.79
CA GLY A 91 17.70 10.02 3.95
C GLY A 91 16.76 8.83 4.01
N GLY A 92 15.98 8.57 2.95
CA GLY A 92 15.14 7.39 2.82
C GLY A 92 15.97 6.11 2.71
N GLY A 93 15.47 5.03 3.31
CA GLY A 93 16.15 3.73 3.33
C GLY A 93 15.38 2.62 2.64
N THR A 94 14.08 2.55 2.89
CA THR A 94 13.24 1.43 2.45
C THR A 94 11.89 1.90 1.90
N VAL A 95 11.40 1.19 0.91
CA VAL A 95 10.05 1.34 0.37
C VAL A 95 9.34 -0.02 0.45
N VAL A 96 8.13 -0.05 0.99
CA VAL A 96 7.22 -1.20 0.87
C VAL A 96 6.37 -1.00 -0.38
N GLU A 97 6.57 -1.87 -1.34
CA GLU A 97 5.95 -1.82 -2.65
C GLU A 97 4.73 -2.75 -2.65
N ASN A 98 3.55 -2.14 -2.71
CA ASN A 98 2.28 -2.81 -2.44
C ASN A 98 1.54 -3.29 -3.71
N THR A 99 2.18 -3.28 -4.87
CA THR A 99 1.60 -3.83 -6.10
C THR A 99 1.53 -5.35 -6.00
N THR A 100 0.33 -5.91 -6.12
CA THR A 100 0.08 -7.35 -6.04
C THR A 100 -0.53 -7.91 -7.33
N THR A 101 -0.87 -9.19 -7.33
CA THR A 101 -1.56 -9.83 -8.47
C THR A 101 -2.87 -9.12 -8.79
N GLY A 102 -3.04 -8.73 -10.05
CA GLY A 102 -4.19 -7.98 -10.55
C GLY A 102 -3.83 -6.57 -11.05
N ILE A 103 -2.80 -5.94 -10.52
CA ILE A 103 -2.31 -4.62 -10.94
C ILE A 103 -0.85 -4.66 -11.43
N ARG A 104 -0.43 -5.81 -11.92
CA ARG A 104 0.82 -6.04 -12.66
C ARG A 104 2.11 -5.79 -11.85
N ARG A 105 2.27 -6.48 -10.72
CA ARG A 105 3.56 -6.57 -10.03
C ARG A 105 4.64 -7.08 -11.00
N ASP A 106 5.85 -6.52 -10.91
CA ASP A 106 7.02 -6.93 -11.71
C ASP A 106 8.26 -7.06 -10.82
N MET A 107 8.49 -8.26 -10.30
CA MET A 107 9.60 -8.54 -9.39
C MET A 107 10.98 -8.27 -9.99
N LYS A 108 11.15 -8.43 -11.30
CA LYS A 108 12.44 -8.16 -11.98
C LYS A 108 12.74 -6.66 -12.02
N THR A 109 11.72 -5.85 -12.34
CA THR A 109 11.84 -4.39 -12.32
C THR A 109 12.12 -3.87 -10.90
N LEU A 110 11.43 -4.40 -9.89
CA LEU A 110 11.68 -4.02 -8.48
C LEU A 110 13.10 -4.34 -8.03
N LYS A 111 13.59 -5.54 -8.37
CA LYS A 111 14.98 -5.92 -8.09
C LYS A 111 15.97 -4.98 -8.75
N LYS A 112 15.79 -4.66 -10.04
CA LYS A 112 16.64 -3.72 -10.78
C LYS A 112 16.64 -2.33 -10.14
N LEU A 113 15.46 -1.80 -9.77
CA LEU A 113 15.35 -0.51 -9.08
C LEU A 113 16.11 -0.50 -7.75
N ALA A 114 16.00 -1.56 -6.95
CA ALA A 114 16.73 -1.68 -5.70
C ALA A 114 18.27 -1.72 -5.92
N GLU A 115 18.74 -2.45 -6.94
CA GLU A 115 20.16 -2.52 -7.31
C GLU A 115 20.71 -1.15 -7.77
N GLU A 116 19.95 -0.41 -8.58
CA GLU A 116 20.38 0.86 -9.17
C GLU A 116 20.32 2.03 -8.18
N THR A 117 19.40 2.01 -7.22
CA THR A 117 19.16 3.14 -6.30
C THR A 117 19.76 2.94 -4.90
N GLY A 118 20.03 1.69 -4.53
CA GLY A 118 20.43 1.33 -3.16
C GLY A 118 19.31 1.56 -2.12
N VAL A 119 18.06 1.68 -2.56
CA VAL A 119 16.88 1.68 -1.69
C VAL A 119 16.45 0.24 -1.47
N HIS A 120 16.18 -0.15 -0.23
CA HIS A 120 15.58 -1.45 0.05
C HIS A 120 14.12 -1.45 -0.44
N ILE A 121 13.72 -2.49 -1.18
CA ILE A 121 12.33 -2.65 -1.63
C ILE A 121 11.80 -3.94 -1.03
N ILE A 122 10.69 -3.83 -0.28
CA ILE A 122 9.94 -4.96 0.28
C ILE A 122 8.69 -5.14 -0.60
N ALA A 123 8.62 -6.22 -1.36
CA ALA A 123 7.51 -6.47 -2.28
C ALA A 123 6.33 -7.15 -1.59
N GLY A 124 5.13 -6.84 -2.06
CA GLY A 124 3.86 -7.40 -1.59
C GLY A 124 3.45 -8.69 -2.29
N ALA A 125 2.87 -9.62 -1.52
CA ALA A 125 2.30 -10.88 -1.99
C ALA A 125 0.77 -10.85 -1.96
N GLY A 126 0.11 -11.62 -2.82
CA GLY A 126 -1.33 -11.80 -2.80
C GLY A 126 -2.08 -11.08 -3.92
N PHE A 127 -3.31 -10.64 -3.65
CA PHE A 127 -4.28 -10.26 -4.69
C PHE A 127 -4.94 -8.91 -4.40
N TYR A 128 -5.08 -8.07 -5.43
CA TYR A 128 -5.78 -6.80 -5.35
C TYR A 128 -7.31 -6.99 -5.33
N VAL A 129 -8.10 -5.97 -5.69
CA VAL A 129 -9.57 -6.04 -5.69
C VAL A 129 -10.12 -6.99 -6.76
N ASP A 130 -11.29 -7.55 -6.51
CA ASP A 130 -11.95 -8.58 -7.34
C ASP A 130 -12.09 -8.21 -8.83
N SER A 131 -12.33 -6.94 -9.14
CA SER A 131 -12.43 -6.47 -10.54
C SER A 131 -11.14 -6.63 -11.35
N THR A 132 -10.02 -6.86 -10.70
CA THR A 132 -8.71 -7.13 -11.32
C THR A 132 -8.37 -8.62 -11.36
N HIS A 133 -9.18 -9.47 -10.73
CA HIS A 133 -8.96 -10.90 -10.69
C HIS A 133 -9.30 -11.57 -12.02
N SER A 134 -8.48 -12.51 -12.45
CA SER A 134 -8.83 -13.41 -13.53
C SER A 134 -9.98 -14.34 -13.12
N SER A 135 -10.70 -14.89 -14.10
CA SER A 135 -11.71 -15.92 -13.83
C SER A 135 -11.14 -17.15 -13.11
N GLN A 136 -9.87 -17.47 -13.35
CA GLN A 136 -9.17 -18.53 -12.63
C GLN A 136 -9.01 -18.14 -11.14
N THR A 137 -8.54 -16.96 -10.83
CA THR A 137 -8.40 -16.47 -9.44
C THR A 137 -9.75 -16.46 -8.71
N GLN A 138 -10.80 -15.99 -9.38
CA GLN A 138 -12.16 -15.96 -8.83
C GLN A 138 -12.74 -17.37 -8.55
N ALA A 139 -12.26 -18.40 -9.22
CA ALA A 139 -12.69 -19.78 -9.01
C ALA A 139 -11.87 -20.54 -7.95
N MET A 140 -10.76 -19.98 -7.46
CA MET A 140 -9.88 -20.63 -6.48
C MET A 140 -10.54 -20.79 -5.12
N THR A 141 -10.16 -21.88 -4.43
CA THR A 141 -10.50 -22.10 -3.02
C THR A 141 -9.61 -21.27 -2.10
N VAL A 142 -9.99 -21.18 -0.83
CA VAL A 142 -9.17 -20.49 0.19
C VAL A 142 -7.80 -21.15 0.31
N GLU A 143 -7.73 -22.47 0.26
CA GLU A 143 -6.48 -23.24 0.35
C GLU A 143 -5.54 -22.92 -0.83
N GLN A 144 -6.07 -22.92 -2.06
CA GLN A 144 -5.28 -22.60 -3.26
C GLN A 144 -4.72 -21.17 -3.22
N LEU A 145 -5.55 -20.21 -2.76
CA LEU A 145 -5.12 -18.82 -2.59
C LEU A 145 -4.06 -18.70 -1.48
N THR A 146 -4.22 -19.46 -0.38
CA THR A 146 -3.24 -19.52 0.72
C THR A 146 -1.90 -20.05 0.21
N ASP A 147 -1.90 -21.15 -0.53
CA ASP A 147 -0.69 -21.78 -1.05
C ASP A 147 0.09 -20.81 -1.97
N ILE A 148 -0.61 -20.03 -2.81
CA ILE A 148 0.02 -19.01 -3.66
C ILE A 148 0.69 -17.92 -2.81
N ILE A 149 -0.02 -17.36 -1.81
CA ILE A 149 0.52 -16.31 -0.96
C ILE A 149 1.75 -16.81 -0.20
N VAL A 150 1.69 -18.02 0.34
CA VAL A 150 2.82 -18.65 1.07
C VAL A 150 4.00 -18.88 0.12
N ASP A 151 3.74 -19.35 -1.11
CA ASP A 151 4.78 -19.61 -2.10
C ASP A 151 5.51 -18.32 -2.54
N GLU A 152 4.78 -17.24 -2.76
CA GLU A 152 5.33 -15.92 -3.09
C GLU A 152 6.28 -15.37 -1.98
N ILE A 153 6.01 -15.67 -0.73
CA ILE A 153 6.85 -15.26 0.41
C ILE A 153 8.06 -16.20 0.60
N LEU A 154 7.87 -17.51 0.42
CA LEU A 154 8.91 -18.48 0.75
C LEU A 154 9.82 -18.84 -0.42
N HIS A 155 9.31 -18.83 -1.64
CA HIS A 155 10.04 -19.33 -2.81
C HIS A 155 10.28 -18.25 -3.86
N GLY A 156 9.28 -17.39 -4.15
CA GLY A 156 9.39 -16.29 -5.09
C GLY A 156 8.12 -16.04 -5.87
N ALA A 157 8.01 -14.87 -6.46
CA ALA A 157 6.82 -14.41 -7.16
C ALA A 157 7.07 -14.17 -8.66
N ASP A 158 5.99 -14.10 -9.44
CA ASP A 158 6.00 -13.78 -10.88
C ASP A 158 6.93 -14.69 -11.72
N GLY A 159 7.03 -15.98 -11.34
CA GLY A 159 7.91 -16.94 -12.00
C GLY A 159 9.42 -16.68 -11.80
N THR A 160 9.78 -15.97 -10.76
CA THR A 160 11.16 -15.69 -10.33
C THR A 160 11.44 -16.33 -8.97
N ASP A 161 12.70 -16.30 -8.55
CA ASP A 161 13.16 -16.65 -7.19
C ASP A 161 13.18 -15.44 -6.24
N ILE A 162 12.66 -14.30 -6.67
CA ILE A 162 12.61 -13.07 -5.88
C ILE A 162 11.39 -13.14 -4.96
N ARG A 163 11.63 -13.08 -3.65
CA ARG A 163 10.61 -13.27 -2.62
C ARG A 163 9.93 -11.97 -2.22
N CYS A 164 8.64 -12.08 -1.92
CA CYS A 164 7.92 -11.01 -1.26
C CYS A 164 8.24 -10.98 0.25
N GLY A 165 8.07 -9.81 0.88
CA GLY A 165 8.35 -9.61 2.31
C GLY A 165 7.14 -9.22 3.15
N VAL A 166 5.99 -9.00 2.53
CA VAL A 166 4.73 -8.63 3.18
C VAL A 166 3.56 -9.26 2.41
N VAL A 167 2.48 -9.59 3.08
CA VAL A 167 1.23 -10.00 2.43
C VAL A 167 0.38 -8.77 2.18
N GLY A 168 0.25 -8.34 0.93
CA GLY A 168 -0.51 -7.12 0.55
C GLY A 168 0.23 -6.20 -0.42
N GLU A 169 -0.47 -5.11 -0.87
CA GLU A 169 -1.80 -4.80 -0.34
C GLU A 169 -2.85 -5.79 -0.86
N ILE A 170 -3.63 -6.30 0.06
CA ILE A 170 -4.81 -7.10 -0.27
C ILE A 170 -5.98 -6.16 -0.53
N GLY A 171 -6.51 -6.21 -1.74
CA GLY A 171 -7.57 -5.31 -2.17
C GLY A 171 -8.95 -5.76 -1.72
N CYS A 172 -9.71 -4.81 -1.19
CA CYS A 172 -11.12 -5.01 -0.84
C CYS A 172 -11.97 -3.87 -1.39
N SER A 173 -13.07 -4.22 -2.02
CA SER A 173 -14.12 -3.27 -2.44
C SER A 173 -15.18 -3.07 -1.35
N TRP A 174 -16.11 -2.16 -1.61
CA TRP A 174 -17.31 -1.99 -0.80
C TRP A 174 -18.56 -1.87 -1.70
N PRO A 175 -19.57 -2.71 -1.51
CA PRO A 175 -19.59 -3.91 -0.66
C PRO A 175 -18.54 -4.95 -1.08
N MET A 176 -18.02 -5.71 -0.09
CA MET A 176 -17.02 -6.76 -0.33
C MET A 176 -17.62 -7.91 -1.13
N THR A 177 -16.89 -8.39 -2.14
CA THR A 177 -17.30 -9.54 -2.95
C THR A 177 -17.03 -10.88 -2.23
N ALA A 178 -17.64 -11.96 -2.75
CA ALA A 178 -17.37 -13.30 -2.24
C ALA A 178 -15.93 -13.76 -2.55
N SER A 179 -15.34 -13.29 -3.65
CA SER A 179 -13.95 -13.58 -3.99
C SER A 179 -12.98 -12.89 -3.02
N GLU A 180 -13.17 -11.60 -2.76
CA GLU A 180 -12.36 -10.84 -1.80
C GLU A 180 -12.43 -11.42 -0.38
N ARG A 181 -13.62 -11.89 0.03
CA ARG A 181 -13.76 -12.59 1.31
C ARG A 181 -12.88 -13.85 1.39
N ARG A 182 -12.84 -14.66 0.31
CA ARG A 182 -11.94 -15.84 0.26
C ARG A 182 -10.47 -15.45 0.29
N VAL A 183 -10.11 -14.38 -0.42
CA VAL A 183 -8.74 -13.82 -0.39
C VAL A 183 -8.37 -13.38 1.03
N LEU A 184 -9.25 -12.68 1.76
CA LEU A 184 -8.99 -12.31 3.16
C LEU A 184 -8.82 -13.53 4.09
N GLN A 185 -9.64 -14.57 3.91
CA GLN A 185 -9.48 -15.82 4.67
C GLN A 185 -8.14 -16.49 4.35
N ALA A 186 -7.76 -16.56 3.09
CA ALA A 186 -6.47 -17.07 2.64
C ALA A 186 -5.29 -16.27 3.21
N THR A 187 -5.42 -14.94 3.22
CA THR A 187 -4.45 -14.01 3.81
C THR A 187 -4.25 -14.30 5.30
N ALA A 188 -5.34 -14.49 6.05
CA ALA A 188 -5.27 -14.86 7.47
C ALA A 188 -4.58 -16.22 7.69
N HIS A 189 -4.93 -17.21 6.88
CA HIS A 189 -4.30 -18.54 6.94
C HIS A 189 -2.80 -18.48 6.59
N ALA A 190 -2.40 -17.71 5.58
CA ALA A 190 -1.01 -17.49 5.24
C ALA A 190 -0.26 -16.83 6.40
N GLN A 191 -0.81 -15.74 6.98
CA GLN A 191 -0.21 -15.10 8.14
C GLN A 191 -0.03 -16.08 9.32
N ALA A 192 -1.04 -16.88 9.63
CA ALA A 192 -0.97 -17.85 10.70
C ALA A 192 0.13 -18.89 10.48
N GLN A 193 0.41 -19.28 9.22
CA GLN A 193 1.44 -20.24 8.86
C GLN A 193 2.85 -19.67 8.92
N ILE A 194 3.05 -18.46 8.41
CA ILE A 194 4.39 -17.88 8.19
C ILE A 194 4.68 -16.66 9.06
N GLY A 195 3.65 -16.12 9.76
CA GLY A 195 3.75 -14.94 10.63
C GLY A 195 4.11 -13.62 9.92
N CYS A 196 4.03 -13.59 8.60
CA CYS A 196 4.31 -12.41 7.79
C CYS A 196 3.28 -11.29 8.05
N PRO A 197 3.67 -10.01 8.08
CA PRO A 197 2.72 -8.91 8.24
C PRO A 197 1.76 -8.80 7.07
N ILE A 198 0.57 -8.23 7.34
CA ILE A 198 -0.49 -8.00 6.36
C ILE A 198 -0.68 -6.50 6.13
N ILE A 199 -0.87 -6.08 4.88
CA ILE A 199 -1.31 -4.74 4.50
C ILE A 199 -2.61 -4.85 3.70
N ILE A 200 -3.61 -4.05 4.06
CA ILE A 200 -4.95 -4.12 3.46
C ILE A 200 -5.35 -2.78 2.84
N HIS A 201 -5.79 -2.84 1.59
CA HIS A 201 -6.51 -1.77 0.90
C HIS A 201 -8.02 -1.90 1.16
N PRO A 202 -8.64 -1.08 2.03
CA PRO A 202 -10.05 -1.19 2.34
C PRO A 202 -10.92 -0.51 1.26
N GLY A 203 -12.13 -1.03 1.09
CA GLY A 203 -13.17 -0.33 0.34
C GLY A 203 -13.47 1.06 0.92
N ARG A 204 -13.91 1.96 0.06
CA ARG A 204 -14.14 3.39 0.39
C ARG A 204 -15.45 3.59 1.16
N HIS A 205 -15.53 3.03 2.35
CA HIS A 205 -16.68 3.16 3.25
C HIS A 205 -16.22 3.01 4.69
N SER A 206 -16.80 3.76 5.60
CA SER A 206 -16.36 3.80 7.00
C SER A 206 -16.53 2.49 7.78
N ASP A 207 -17.36 1.56 7.29
CA ASP A 207 -17.55 0.23 7.89
C ASP A 207 -16.64 -0.85 7.26
N ALA A 208 -16.04 -0.56 6.10
CA ALA A 208 -15.20 -1.53 5.40
C ALA A 208 -14.00 -1.99 6.24
N PRO A 209 -13.22 -1.09 6.90
CA PRO A 209 -12.11 -1.49 7.76
C PRO A 209 -12.55 -2.43 8.90
N PHE A 210 -13.69 -2.16 9.54
CA PHE A 210 -14.22 -3.00 10.62
C PHE A 210 -14.60 -4.40 10.14
N GLN A 211 -15.27 -4.48 8.97
CA GLN A 211 -15.64 -5.76 8.39
C GLN A 211 -14.41 -6.60 8.04
N ILE A 212 -13.38 -5.97 7.46
CA ILE A 212 -12.12 -6.60 7.07
C ILE A 212 -11.42 -7.19 8.30
N VAL A 213 -11.17 -6.38 9.33
CA VAL A 213 -10.48 -6.84 10.55
C VAL A 213 -11.24 -7.98 11.21
N ARG A 214 -12.58 -7.91 11.26
CA ARG A 214 -13.40 -9.00 11.79
C ARG A 214 -13.19 -10.31 11.01
N ILE A 215 -13.22 -10.26 9.67
CA ILE A 215 -13.02 -11.46 8.83
C ILE A 215 -11.62 -12.05 9.06
N LEU A 216 -10.59 -11.21 9.10
CA LEU A 216 -9.21 -11.63 9.36
C LEU A 216 -9.09 -12.32 10.72
N GLN A 217 -9.64 -11.73 11.78
CA GLN A 217 -9.61 -12.30 13.13
C GLN A 217 -10.42 -13.60 13.23
N GLU A 218 -11.62 -13.67 12.62
CA GLU A 218 -12.43 -14.90 12.54
C GLU A 218 -11.69 -16.04 11.83
N ALA A 219 -10.81 -15.71 10.87
CA ALA A 219 -9.96 -16.66 10.15
C ALA A 219 -8.60 -16.92 10.82
N GLY A 220 -8.34 -16.36 12.00
CA GLY A 220 -7.16 -16.62 12.81
C GLY A 220 -5.97 -15.69 12.63
N ALA A 221 -6.16 -14.54 11.96
CA ALA A 221 -5.10 -13.55 11.81
C ALA A 221 -4.79 -12.79 13.11
N ASP A 222 -3.52 -12.41 13.26
CA ASP A 222 -3.04 -11.51 14.30
C ASP A 222 -3.24 -10.05 13.85
N ALA A 223 -4.23 -9.37 14.43
CA ALA A 223 -4.48 -7.96 14.17
C ALA A 223 -3.27 -7.08 14.50
N SER A 224 -2.44 -7.47 15.47
CA SER A 224 -1.24 -6.72 15.86
C SER A 224 -0.15 -6.70 14.78
N LYS A 225 -0.28 -7.53 13.76
CA LYS A 225 0.57 -7.61 12.57
C LYS A 225 -0.19 -7.29 11.29
N THR A 226 -1.22 -6.46 11.39
CA THR A 226 -2.04 -6.06 10.26
C THR A 226 -2.09 -4.53 10.15
N VAL A 227 -1.81 -4.00 8.97
CA VAL A 227 -1.98 -2.58 8.60
C VAL A 227 -3.29 -2.43 7.84
N ILE A 228 -4.08 -1.45 8.19
CA ILE A 228 -5.22 -1.01 7.39
C ILE A 228 -4.90 0.36 6.81
N SER A 229 -4.74 0.39 5.49
CA SER A 229 -4.31 1.56 4.73
C SER A 229 -5.47 2.54 4.44
N HIS A 230 -5.14 3.72 3.94
CA HIS A 230 -6.11 4.70 3.43
C HIS A 230 -7.22 5.10 4.42
N LEU A 231 -6.93 5.11 5.72
CA LEU A 231 -7.93 5.50 6.72
C LEU A 231 -8.27 6.99 6.66
N ASP A 232 -7.39 7.79 6.10
CA ASP A 232 -7.60 9.21 5.83
C ASP A 232 -8.71 9.48 4.81
N ARG A 233 -9.08 8.50 3.96
CA ARG A 233 -10.23 8.57 3.05
C ARG A 233 -11.38 7.61 3.39
N SER A 234 -11.25 6.83 4.48
CA SER A 234 -12.24 5.81 4.82
C SER A 234 -13.01 6.14 6.09
N ILE A 235 -12.35 6.63 7.16
CA ILE A 235 -12.98 6.92 8.45
C ILE A 235 -12.77 8.40 8.80
N PHE A 236 -13.78 9.23 8.56
CA PHE A 236 -13.73 10.68 8.84
C PHE A 236 -14.16 11.03 10.27
N ASP A 237 -15.06 10.25 10.86
CA ASP A 237 -15.53 10.46 12.23
C ASP A 237 -14.47 10.04 13.24
N THR A 238 -14.04 10.99 14.10
CA THR A 238 -12.98 10.76 15.09
C THR A 238 -13.38 9.71 16.13
N LYS A 239 -14.65 9.64 16.55
CA LYS A 239 -15.09 8.63 17.53
C LYS A 239 -15.00 7.24 16.93
N LYS A 240 -15.47 7.08 15.69
CA LYS A 240 -15.41 5.82 14.93
C LYS A 240 -13.96 5.39 14.72
N LEU A 241 -13.06 6.34 14.42
CA LEU A 241 -11.62 6.05 14.27
C LEU A 241 -11.00 5.56 15.58
N LEU A 242 -11.34 6.18 16.73
CA LEU A 242 -10.90 5.75 18.06
C LEU A 242 -11.47 4.37 18.46
N GLU A 243 -12.70 4.05 18.03
CA GLU A 243 -13.27 2.71 18.19
C GLU A 243 -12.50 1.68 17.35
N PHE A 244 -12.18 2.05 16.10
CA PHE A 244 -11.39 1.20 15.21
C PHE A 244 -10.00 0.92 15.78
N ALA A 245 -9.34 1.92 16.33
CA ALA A 245 -8.00 1.76 16.93
C ALA A 245 -7.95 0.72 18.06
N LYS A 246 -9.07 0.46 18.75
CA LYS A 246 -9.17 -0.57 19.81
C LYS A 246 -9.06 -2.00 19.28
N LEU A 247 -9.22 -2.21 17.97
CA LEU A 247 -9.07 -3.53 17.34
C LEU A 247 -7.62 -4.02 17.31
N GLY A 248 -6.64 -3.13 17.55
CA GLY A 248 -5.25 -3.47 17.77
C GLY A 248 -4.41 -3.59 16.49
N CYS A 249 -4.96 -3.28 15.31
CA CYS A 249 -4.22 -3.18 14.06
C CYS A 249 -3.48 -1.85 13.94
N TYR A 250 -2.55 -1.76 12.96
CA TYR A 250 -1.92 -0.50 12.57
C TYR A 250 -2.89 0.32 11.70
N LEU A 251 -2.94 1.62 11.96
CA LEU A 251 -3.76 2.58 11.25
C LEU A 251 -2.86 3.38 10.31
N GLU A 252 -3.08 3.30 9.01
CA GLU A 252 -2.24 3.96 8.03
C GLU A 252 -2.96 5.14 7.36
N TYR A 253 -2.29 6.29 7.40
CA TYR A 253 -2.62 7.51 6.68
C TYR A 253 -1.53 7.73 5.62
N ASP A 254 -1.85 7.52 4.37
CA ASP A 254 -0.90 7.39 3.28
C ASP A 254 -1.20 8.28 2.06
N LEU A 255 -2.23 9.13 2.14
CA LEU A 255 -2.65 9.95 1.02
C LEU A 255 -2.23 11.44 1.16
N PHE A 256 -1.06 11.70 1.72
CA PHE A 256 -0.49 13.04 1.80
C PHE A 256 -0.14 13.58 0.40
N GLY A 257 -0.30 14.89 0.19
CA GLY A 257 -0.05 15.53 -1.09
C GLY A 257 -1.13 15.28 -2.15
N THR A 258 -2.22 14.58 -1.80
CA THR A 258 -3.30 14.22 -2.72
C THR A 258 -4.63 14.94 -2.44
N GLU A 259 -4.60 16.06 -1.73
CA GLU A 259 -5.79 16.84 -1.31
C GLU A 259 -6.70 17.26 -2.48
N PHE A 260 -6.12 17.40 -3.68
CA PHE A 260 -6.83 17.83 -4.89
C PHE A 260 -7.41 16.65 -5.70
N ILE A 261 -7.24 15.40 -5.27
CA ILE A 261 -7.79 14.25 -5.98
C ILE A 261 -9.30 14.20 -5.78
N HIS A 262 -10.03 14.11 -6.89
CA HIS A 262 -11.45 13.88 -6.91
C HIS A 262 -11.74 12.44 -7.32
N TYR A 263 -12.45 11.70 -6.48
CA TYR A 263 -12.87 10.33 -6.79
C TYR A 263 -14.14 10.36 -7.66
N GLN A 264 -13.97 10.30 -8.98
CA GLN A 264 -15.08 10.38 -9.97
C GLN A 264 -16.20 9.37 -9.73
N PHE A 265 -15.88 8.19 -9.16
CA PHE A 265 -16.86 7.11 -8.89
C PHE A 265 -17.53 7.25 -7.53
N GLN A 266 -17.06 8.10 -6.67
CA GLN A 266 -17.55 8.32 -5.31
C GLN A 266 -17.37 9.80 -4.95
N PRO A 267 -18.20 10.69 -5.54
CA PRO A 267 -18.07 12.13 -5.37
C PRO A 267 -18.27 12.60 -3.93
N ASP A 268 -18.89 11.77 -3.08
CA ASP A 268 -19.15 12.09 -1.66
C ASP A 268 -17.90 11.86 -0.77
N ILE A 269 -16.78 11.38 -1.33
CA ILE A 269 -15.54 11.29 -0.60
C ILE A 269 -14.79 12.60 -0.72
N ASP A 270 -14.82 13.39 0.35
CA ASP A 270 -13.93 14.53 0.53
C ASP A 270 -12.53 14.04 0.94
N MET A 271 -11.52 14.44 0.17
CA MET A 271 -10.15 14.22 0.59
C MET A 271 -9.78 15.24 1.67
N PRO A 272 -9.38 14.80 2.87
CA PRO A 272 -8.94 15.74 3.91
C PRO A 272 -7.66 16.45 3.47
N SER A 273 -7.48 17.68 3.94
CA SER A 273 -6.20 18.37 3.77
C SER A 273 -5.08 17.67 4.53
N ASP A 274 -3.83 17.89 4.14
CA ASP A 274 -2.68 17.35 4.87
C ASP A 274 -2.64 17.86 6.32
N ASN A 275 -3.09 19.09 6.55
CA ASN A 275 -3.24 19.65 7.90
C ASN A 275 -4.28 18.88 8.72
N ASP A 276 -5.42 18.47 8.13
CA ASP A 276 -6.43 17.68 8.82
C ASP A 276 -5.91 16.27 9.14
N ARG A 277 -5.12 15.68 8.26
CA ARG A 277 -4.44 14.40 8.51
C ARG A 277 -3.50 14.50 9.71
N ILE A 278 -2.65 15.53 9.73
CA ILE A 278 -1.73 15.80 10.85
C ILE A 278 -2.51 16.08 12.14
N ALA A 279 -3.57 16.89 12.08
CA ALA A 279 -4.39 17.19 13.24
C ALA A 279 -5.05 15.93 13.83
N ARG A 280 -5.57 15.03 12.99
CA ARG A 280 -6.12 13.74 13.42
C ARG A 280 -5.06 12.84 14.06
N TYR A 281 -3.85 12.83 13.48
CA TYR A 281 -2.70 12.14 14.05
C TYR A 281 -2.38 12.65 15.45
N LEU A 282 -2.24 13.97 15.61
CA LEU A 282 -1.92 14.62 16.90
C LEU A 282 -3.03 14.43 17.94
N LEU A 283 -4.30 14.48 17.54
CA LEU A 283 -5.44 14.20 18.43
C LEU A 283 -5.38 12.77 18.97
N GLN A 284 -5.03 11.81 18.14
CA GLN A 284 -4.87 10.41 18.57
C GLN A 284 -3.68 10.26 19.54
N CYS A 285 -2.56 10.93 19.25
CA CYS A 285 -1.40 10.96 20.14
C CYS A 285 -1.72 11.63 21.48
N GLY A 286 -2.55 12.69 21.51
CA GLY A 286 -2.92 13.41 22.71
C GLY A 286 -4.00 12.76 23.57
N LEU A 287 -4.87 11.93 22.97
CA LEU A 287 -5.98 11.26 23.65
C LEU A 287 -5.61 9.90 24.23
N SER A 288 -4.45 9.36 23.89
CA SER A 288 -4.09 8.00 24.24
C SER A 288 -2.95 7.89 25.23
N ASN A 289 -3.22 8.22 26.50
CA ASN A 289 -2.51 7.51 27.58
C ASN A 289 -2.86 6.01 27.64
N SER A 290 -3.72 5.51 26.73
CA SER A 290 -4.25 4.14 26.74
C SER A 290 -4.30 3.43 25.38
N ILE A 291 -4.03 4.11 24.25
CA ILE A 291 -3.95 3.48 22.94
C ILE A 291 -2.51 3.63 22.45
N ALA A 292 -1.85 2.53 22.18
CA ALA A 292 -0.46 2.53 21.77
C ALA A 292 -0.27 3.42 20.50
N ILE A 293 0.28 4.61 20.72
CA ILE A 293 0.75 5.57 19.69
C ILE A 293 1.68 4.88 18.68
N ASP A 294 2.24 3.77 19.10
CA ASP A 294 3.17 2.91 18.40
C ASP A 294 2.60 2.24 17.12
N LYS A 295 1.29 2.32 16.90
CA LYS A 295 0.61 1.63 15.79
C LYS A 295 0.03 2.57 14.72
N LEU A 296 0.36 3.85 14.74
CA LEU A 296 -0.03 4.77 13.69
C LEU A 296 1.13 4.99 12.73
N ILE A 297 0.91 4.62 11.48
CA ILE A 297 1.84 4.85 10.37
C ILE A 297 1.41 6.14 9.67
N LEU A 298 2.28 7.13 9.64
CA LEU A 298 2.10 8.36 8.90
C LEU A 298 3.02 8.33 7.68
N LEU A 299 2.44 8.19 6.50
CA LEU A 299 3.15 8.27 5.25
C LEU A 299 3.02 9.68 4.69
N VAL A 300 4.15 10.34 4.45
CA VAL A 300 4.18 11.66 3.81
C VAL A 300 4.78 11.49 2.42
N TYR A 301 3.97 11.70 1.39
CA TYR A 301 4.42 11.75 0.01
C TYR A 301 5.24 13.00 -0.27
N ILE A 302 6.41 12.83 -0.87
CA ILE A 302 7.15 13.93 -1.47
C ILE A 302 6.89 13.85 -2.98
N LEU A 303 5.84 14.51 -3.45
CA LEU A 303 5.66 14.71 -4.87
C LEU A 303 6.58 15.84 -5.33
N LYS A 304 7.62 15.48 -6.06
CA LYS A 304 8.35 16.48 -6.85
C LYS A 304 7.47 16.85 -8.04
N SER A 305 6.90 18.05 -8.01
CA SER A 305 6.31 18.62 -9.23
C SER A 305 7.38 18.66 -10.32
N ILE A 306 7.04 18.28 -11.55
CA ILE A 306 7.88 18.34 -12.76
C ILE A 306 8.41 19.76 -13.07
N THR A 307 8.09 20.74 -12.25
CA THR A 307 8.60 22.11 -12.34
C THR A 307 9.49 22.42 -11.13
N GLU A 308 10.72 22.83 -11.40
CA GLU A 308 11.83 23.11 -10.46
C GLU A 308 11.55 24.14 -9.33
N GLN A 309 10.33 24.56 -9.04
CA GLN A 309 10.05 25.71 -8.16
C GLN A 309 9.20 25.42 -6.91
N PHE A 310 8.79 24.19 -6.62
CA PHE A 310 8.05 23.90 -5.37
C PHE A 310 8.67 22.72 -4.62
N TYR A 311 9.66 23.01 -3.79
CA TYR A 311 10.13 22.11 -2.75
C TYR A 311 9.22 22.27 -1.54
N LEU A 312 8.37 21.28 -1.25
CA LEU A 312 7.84 21.06 0.08
C LEU A 312 8.69 19.96 0.75
N GLN A 313 9.60 20.37 1.61
CA GLN A 313 10.32 19.43 2.49
C GLN A 313 9.42 19.09 3.66
N PHE A 314 8.80 17.92 3.64
CA PHE A 314 8.20 17.34 4.84
C PHE A 314 9.22 16.42 5.51
N LYS A 315 9.49 16.72 6.78
CA LYS A 315 10.33 15.86 7.61
C LYS A 315 9.45 14.78 8.19
N ILE A 316 9.63 13.55 7.72
CA ILE A 316 8.92 12.38 8.23
C ILE A 316 9.42 12.12 9.65
N VAL A 317 8.54 12.18 10.63
CA VAL A 317 8.85 11.81 12.01
C VAL A 317 8.25 10.43 12.27
N PHE A 318 9.11 9.42 12.21
CA PHE A 318 8.75 8.08 12.65
C PHE A 318 9.15 7.88 14.12
N SER A 319 8.32 7.20 14.86
CA SER A 319 8.75 6.52 16.07
C SER A 319 9.60 5.31 15.64
N HIS A 320 10.90 5.44 15.76
CA HIS A 320 11.94 4.61 15.14
C HIS A 320 11.94 3.13 15.57
N THR A 321 11.32 2.78 16.69
CA THR A 321 11.60 1.50 17.34
C THR A 321 10.60 0.38 17.10
N LYS A 322 9.37 0.66 16.65
CA LYS A 322 8.33 -0.38 16.56
C LYS A 322 7.84 -0.72 15.15
N ILE A 323 8.01 0.15 14.15
CA ILE A 323 7.73 -0.17 12.75
C ILE A 323 8.75 -1.20 12.23
N MET A 324 9.98 -1.12 12.72
CA MET A 324 11.04 -2.07 12.40
C MET A 324 10.64 -3.51 12.76
N ASP A 325 10.01 -3.71 13.92
CA ASP A 325 9.58 -5.03 14.39
C ASP A 325 8.41 -5.60 13.56
N PHE A 326 7.63 -4.73 12.89
CA PHE A 326 6.47 -5.16 12.11
C PHE A 326 6.84 -5.99 10.88
N PHE A 327 7.89 -5.59 10.14
CA PHE A 327 8.31 -6.27 8.90
C PHE A 327 9.24 -7.47 9.15
N LEU A 328 9.41 -7.89 10.40
CA LEU A 328 10.28 -9.03 10.71
C LEU A 328 9.54 -10.35 10.54
N LEU A 329 10.15 -11.27 9.81
CA LEU A 329 9.65 -12.63 9.71
C LEU A 329 9.91 -13.37 11.03
N PRO A 330 8.92 -14.11 11.57
CA PRO A 330 9.12 -14.91 12.75
C PRO A 330 10.06 -16.10 12.47
N SER A 331 10.62 -16.69 13.53
CA SER A 331 11.32 -17.96 13.41
C SER A 331 10.31 -19.03 13.01
N LEU A 332 10.47 -19.59 11.84
CA LEU A 332 9.85 -20.88 11.51
C LEU A 332 10.53 -21.94 12.37
N LEU A 333 9.81 -22.47 13.35
CA LEU A 333 10.21 -23.63 14.13
C LEU A 333 10.14 -24.91 13.28
#